data_29453d1d49c476b98ea9ca9a96f77257
#
_entry.id   29453d1d49c476b98ea9ca9a96f77257
#
_cell.length_a   1.000
_cell.length_b   1.000
_cell.length_c   1.000
_cell.angle_alpha   90.00
_cell.angle_beta   90.00
_cell.angle_gamma   90.00
#
_symmetry.space_group_name_H-M   'P 1'
#
loop_
_entity.id
_entity.type
_entity.pdbx_description
1 polymer ?
#
loop_
_entity_poly.entity_id
_entity_poly.type
_entity_poly.pdbx_seq_one_letter_code
_entity_poly.pdbx_strand_id
1 'polypeptide(L)'
;MSQGPRVEPVIRTPDRRLRVFVSSTLGELADERRAVSRAIEALRLTPVMFELGARPYPPREVYQQYLAQSDVFIGLYWQRYGQPAPGMRVSGLEEEFDLSGALPRLLYVKAPAPGRDPRLGDLLARMRSDVKARELRMRGVQLHAFEGDARAGCGADDVRN
;
A
#
# COMPACT_ATOMS: atom_id res chain seq x y z
N MET A 1 42.18 30.58 3.88
CA MET A 1 40.71 30.69 4.16
C MET A 1 40.00 29.90 3.08
N SER A 2 39.61 28.67 3.39
CA SER A 2 38.97 27.76 2.43
C SER A 2 37.45 27.98 2.52
N GLN A 3 36.85 28.47 1.44
CA GLN A 3 35.39 28.55 1.33
C GLN A 3 34.86 27.12 1.08
N GLY A 4 34.10 26.61 2.02
CA GLY A 4 33.37 25.33 1.83
C GLY A 4 32.40 25.40 0.65
N PRO A 5 31.99 24.25 0.09
CA PRO A 5 31.10 24.20 -1.06
C PRO A 5 29.77 24.87 -0.72
N ARG A 6 29.38 25.88 -1.50
CA ARG A 6 28.05 26.47 -1.43
C ARG A 6 27.05 25.40 -1.90
N VAL A 7 26.25 24.91 -0.98
CA VAL A 7 25.06 24.13 -1.32
C VAL A 7 24.06 25.11 -1.93
N GLU A 8 23.89 25.10 -3.24
CA GLU A 8 22.84 25.85 -3.89
C GLU A 8 21.47 25.32 -3.42
N PRO A 9 20.55 26.21 -2.98
CA PRO A 9 19.21 25.77 -2.62
C PRO A 9 18.52 25.24 -3.88
N VAL A 10 18.30 23.92 -3.93
CA VAL A 10 17.50 23.30 -4.98
C VAL A 10 16.07 23.75 -4.77
N ILE A 11 15.60 24.70 -5.57
CA ILE A 11 14.18 25.05 -5.65
C ILE A 11 13.47 23.85 -6.25
N ARG A 12 12.84 23.04 -5.39
CA ARG A 12 11.95 21.98 -5.86
C ARG A 12 10.74 22.65 -6.47
N THR A 13 10.56 22.46 -7.78
CA THR A 13 9.37 22.97 -8.48
C THR A 13 8.10 22.45 -7.80
N PRO A 14 7.06 23.29 -7.59
CA PRO A 14 5.84 22.93 -6.87
C PRO A 14 5.02 21.80 -7.55
N ASP A 15 5.37 21.39 -8.76
CA ASP A 15 4.64 20.38 -9.55
C ASP A 15 5.11 18.93 -9.36
N ARG A 16 6.04 18.65 -8.45
CA ARG A 16 6.39 17.25 -8.15
C ARG A 16 5.28 16.62 -7.34
N ARG A 17 4.38 15.92 -8.03
CA ARG A 17 3.36 15.11 -7.37
C ARG A 17 4.02 14.01 -6.56
N LEU A 18 3.61 13.87 -5.30
CA LEU A 18 4.02 12.77 -4.46
C LEU A 18 3.53 11.45 -5.08
N ARG A 19 4.39 10.45 -5.04
CA ARG A 19 4.16 9.12 -5.59
C ARG A 19 3.74 8.18 -4.46
N VAL A 20 2.61 7.51 -4.64
CA VAL A 20 2.03 6.61 -3.65
C VAL A 20 2.11 5.20 -4.20
N PHE A 21 2.97 4.38 -3.62
CA PHE A 21 3.08 2.96 -3.96
C PHE A 21 1.94 2.18 -3.30
N VAL A 22 1.21 1.38 -4.08
CA VAL A 22 0.11 0.56 -3.59
C VAL A 22 0.44 -0.92 -3.73
N SER A 23 0.66 -1.57 -2.61
CA SER A 23 0.91 -3.01 -2.48
C SER A 23 -0.38 -3.74 -2.15
N SER A 24 -0.74 -4.75 -2.92
CA SER A 24 -1.88 -5.64 -2.65
C SER A 24 -1.88 -6.85 -3.57
N THR A 25 -2.64 -7.87 -3.21
CA THR A 25 -2.98 -8.96 -4.16
C THR A 25 -3.87 -8.42 -5.29
N LEU A 26 -3.60 -8.85 -6.52
CA LEU A 26 -4.24 -8.28 -7.71
C LEU A 26 -5.68 -8.75 -7.90
N GLY A 27 -5.95 -10.04 -7.65
CA GLY A 27 -7.25 -10.65 -7.95
C GLY A 27 -8.32 -10.32 -6.94
N GLU A 28 -8.08 -10.61 -5.66
CA GLU A 28 -9.11 -10.53 -4.63
C GLU A 28 -9.45 -9.09 -4.17
N LEU A 29 -8.57 -8.13 -4.43
CA LEU A 29 -8.70 -6.73 -4.03
C LEU A 29 -8.83 -5.76 -5.22
N ALA A 30 -9.29 -6.25 -6.36
CA ALA A 30 -9.38 -5.45 -7.59
C ALA A 30 -10.25 -4.19 -7.44
N ASP A 31 -11.36 -4.28 -6.71
CA ASP A 31 -12.26 -3.14 -6.47
C ASP A 31 -11.66 -2.11 -5.52
N GLU A 32 -11.04 -2.59 -4.45
CA GLU A 32 -10.35 -1.76 -3.47
C GLU A 32 -9.16 -1.03 -4.13
N ARG A 33 -8.41 -1.71 -4.98
CA ARG A 33 -7.32 -1.12 -5.77
C ARG A 33 -7.81 0.03 -6.63
N ARG A 34 -8.92 -0.16 -7.36
CA ARG A 34 -9.54 0.89 -8.18
C ARG A 34 -10.02 2.07 -7.34
N ALA A 35 -10.61 1.81 -6.18
CA ALA A 35 -11.05 2.85 -5.27
C ALA A 35 -9.88 3.68 -4.72
N VAL A 36 -8.79 3.00 -4.31
CA VAL A 36 -7.58 3.67 -3.82
C VAL A 36 -6.90 4.48 -4.92
N SER A 37 -6.80 3.95 -6.14
CA SER A 37 -6.25 4.71 -7.28
C SER A 37 -7.00 6.02 -7.50
N ARG A 38 -8.34 5.95 -7.58
CA ARG A 38 -9.17 7.16 -7.74
C ARG A 38 -9.00 8.16 -6.58
N ALA A 39 -8.89 7.67 -5.35
CA ALA A 39 -8.67 8.52 -4.19
C ALA A 39 -7.32 9.24 -4.24
N ILE A 40 -6.26 8.52 -4.61
CA ILE A 40 -4.91 9.09 -4.79
C ILE A 40 -4.93 10.18 -5.88
N GLU A 41 -5.55 9.91 -7.02
CA GLU A 41 -5.68 10.86 -8.13
C GLU A 41 -6.51 12.09 -7.76
N ALA A 42 -7.61 11.91 -7.01
CA ALA A 42 -8.44 12.99 -6.51
C ALA A 42 -7.67 13.96 -5.59
N LEU A 43 -6.68 13.44 -4.86
CA LEU A 43 -5.75 14.22 -4.05
C LEU A 43 -4.61 14.85 -4.87
N ARG A 44 -4.62 14.71 -6.20
CA ARG A 44 -3.56 15.15 -7.12
C ARG A 44 -2.21 14.51 -6.83
N LEU A 45 -2.21 13.30 -6.27
CA LEU A 45 -1.06 12.46 -6.08
C LEU A 45 -0.92 11.49 -7.28
N THR A 46 0.20 10.80 -7.38
CA THR A 46 0.44 9.83 -8.46
C THR A 46 0.41 8.41 -7.90
N PRO A 47 -0.58 7.58 -8.27
CA PRO A 47 -0.57 6.17 -7.88
C PRO A 47 0.52 5.41 -8.62
N VAL A 48 1.26 4.57 -7.89
CA VAL A 48 2.24 3.63 -8.44
C VAL A 48 1.71 2.23 -8.14
N MET A 49 1.12 1.59 -9.14
CA MET A 49 0.44 0.30 -9.00
C MET A 49 0.85 -0.61 -10.14
N PHE A 50 1.05 -1.88 -9.82
CA PHE A 50 1.25 -2.90 -10.84
C PHE A 50 -0.10 -3.57 -11.13
N GLU A 51 -0.50 -3.53 -12.39
CA GLU A 51 -1.68 -4.24 -12.88
C GLU A 51 -1.27 -5.58 -13.50
N LEU A 52 -2.23 -6.51 -13.57
CA LEU A 52 -2.04 -7.76 -14.31
C LEU A 52 -1.80 -7.42 -15.80
N GLY A 53 -0.51 -7.30 -16.14
CA GLY A 53 -0.07 -7.23 -17.54
C GLY A 53 0.14 -8.62 -18.14
N ALA A 54 0.75 -8.69 -19.33
CA ALA A 54 1.08 -9.94 -20.03
C ALA A 54 2.06 -10.85 -19.26
N ARG A 55 2.62 -10.40 -18.16
CA ARG A 55 3.49 -11.18 -17.27
C ARG A 55 2.84 -11.29 -15.88
N PRO A 56 2.78 -12.48 -15.29
CA PRO A 56 2.20 -12.70 -13.97
C PRO A 56 2.97 -12.01 -12.83
N TYR A 57 4.23 -11.62 -13.08
CA TYR A 57 5.07 -10.92 -12.11
C TYR A 57 5.90 -9.86 -12.83
N PRO A 58 5.92 -8.59 -12.37
CA PRO A 58 6.91 -7.63 -12.83
C PRO A 58 8.31 -8.10 -12.41
N PRO A 59 9.35 -7.84 -13.22
CA PRO A 59 10.72 -8.10 -12.79
C PRO A 59 10.98 -7.42 -11.45
N ARG A 60 11.68 -8.12 -10.54
CA ARG A 60 11.96 -7.64 -9.18
C ARG A 60 12.58 -6.24 -9.17
N GLU A 61 13.51 -6.01 -10.06
CA GLU A 61 14.21 -4.73 -10.21
C GLU A 61 13.25 -3.58 -10.52
N VAL A 62 12.17 -3.87 -11.26
CA VAL A 62 11.20 -2.85 -11.68
C VAL A 62 10.40 -2.34 -10.48
N TYR A 63 9.79 -3.23 -9.68
CA TYR A 63 9.02 -2.77 -8.54
C TYR A 63 9.90 -2.19 -7.43
N GLN A 64 11.13 -2.68 -7.26
CA GLN A 64 12.10 -2.09 -6.34
C GLN A 64 12.43 -0.64 -6.72
N GLN A 65 12.66 -0.37 -8.01
CA GLN A 65 12.91 0.99 -8.50
C GLN A 65 11.72 1.91 -8.30
N TYR A 66 10.50 1.42 -8.58
CA TYR A 66 9.30 2.21 -8.35
C TYR A 66 9.06 2.51 -6.87
N LEU A 67 9.29 1.52 -6.00
CA LEU A 67 9.19 1.69 -4.57
C LEU A 67 10.22 2.69 -4.03
N ALA A 68 11.47 2.58 -4.48
CA ALA A 68 12.55 3.51 -4.12
C ALA A 68 12.28 4.96 -4.54
N GLN A 69 11.46 5.18 -5.57
CA GLN A 69 11.05 6.50 -6.06
C GLN A 69 9.72 6.96 -5.48
N SER A 70 9.10 6.20 -4.60
CA SER A 70 7.82 6.55 -3.98
C SER A 70 8.02 7.33 -2.68
N ASP A 71 7.04 8.14 -2.34
CA ASP A 71 7.04 9.01 -1.17
C ASP A 71 6.18 8.45 -0.04
N VAL A 72 5.18 7.59 -0.37
CA VAL A 72 4.24 6.96 0.57
C VAL A 72 3.99 5.52 0.13
N PHE A 73 3.81 4.64 1.10
CA PHE A 73 3.43 3.24 0.89
C PHE A 73 2.01 2.99 1.41
N ILE A 74 1.15 2.39 0.58
CA ILE A 74 -0.17 1.89 0.96
C ILE A 74 -0.18 0.38 0.80
N GLY A 75 -0.48 -0.36 1.86
CA GLY A 75 -0.69 -1.80 1.83
C GLY A 75 -2.16 -2.15 2.00
N LEU A 76 -2.71 -2.99 1.11
CA LEU A 76 -4.07 -3.51 1.18
C LEU A 76 -4.00 -5.03 1.35
N TYR A 77 -4.60 -5.55 2.41
CA TYR A 77 -4.51 -6.97 2.77
C TYR A 77 -5.90 -7.54 3.08
N TRP A 78 -6.14 -8.77 2.65
CA TRP A 78 -7.39 -9.47 2.96
C TRP A 78 -7.16 -10.91 3.36
N GLN A 79 -7.26 -11.86 2.40
CA GLN A 79 -7.19 -13.29 2.68
C GLN A 79 -5.90 -13.93 2.16
N ARG A 80 -5.40 -13.53 0.99
CA ARG A 80 -4.29 -14.19 0.31
C ARG A 80 -2.94 -13.56 0.65
N TYR A 81 -1.97 -14.40 0.94
CA TYR A 81 -0.58 -14.01 1.12
C TYR A 81 0.11 -13.63 -0.20
N GLY A 82 -0.40 -14.13 -1.33
CA GLY A 82 0.25 -14.06 -2.63
C GLY A 82 1.23 -15.21 -2.85
N GLN A 83 1.60 -15.44 -4.11
CA GLN A 83 2.56 -16.47 -4.47
C GLN A 83 3.97 -15.89 -4.49
N PRO A 84 4.96 -16.53 -3.86
CA PRO A 84 6.35 -16.19 -4.05
C PRO A 84 6.75 -16.32 -5.53
N ALA A 85 7.53 -15.37 -6.03
CA ALA A 85 8.10 -15.49 -7.36
C ALA A 85 9.12 -16.65 -7.43
N PRO A 86 9.42 -17.21 -8.62
CA PRO A 86 10.43 -18.25 -8.75
C PRO A 86 11.75 -17.86 -8.08
N GLY A 87 12.25 -18.74 -7.18
CA GLY A 87 13.47 -18.49 -6.42
C GLY A 87 13.31 -17.62 -5.16
N MET A 88 12.12 -17.12 -4.87
CA MET A 88 11.83 -16.31 -3.69
C MET A 88 11.20 -17.17 -2.57
N ARG A 89 11.53 -16.83 -1.31
CA ARG A 89 10.95 -17.48 -0.13
C ARG A 89 9.68 -16.80 0.37
N VAL A 90 9.54 -15.52 0.10
CA VAL A 90 8.44 -14.67 0.55
C VAL A 90 7.62 -14.17 -0.64
N SER A 91 6.37 -13.80 -0.39
CA SER A 91 5.53 -13.21 -1.43
C SER A 91 5.96 -11.78 -1.76
N GLY A 92 5.50 -11.27 -2.91
CA GLY A 92 5.72 -9.88 -3.29
C GLY A 92 5.20 -8.90 -2.23
N LEU A 93 4.05 -9.19 -1.58
CA LEU A 93 3.49 -8.36 -0.51
C LEU A 93 4.46 -8.18 0.66
N GLU A 94 5.08 -9.27 1.09
CA GLU A 94 6.03 -9.25 2.20
C GLU A 94 7.31 -8.51 1.81
N GLU A 95 7.85 -8.79 0.62
CA GLU A 95 9.04 -8.14 0.13
C GLU A 95 8.83 -6.63 -0.06
N GLU A 96 7.71 -6.21 -0.66
CA GLU A 96 7.36 -4.79 -0.83
C GLU A 96 7.23 -4.08 0.52
N PHE A 97 6.63 -4.74 1.51
CA PHE A 97 6.56 -4.18 2.87
C PHE A 97 7.95 -4.00 3.48
N ASP A 98 8.83 -5.01 3.38
CA ASP A 98 10.19 -4.92 3.91
C ASP A 98 10.99 -3.82 3.22
N LEU A 99 10.90 -3.72 1.90
CA LEU A 99 11.58 -2.71 1.09
C LEU A 99 11.02 -1.29 1.29
N SER A 100 9.76 -1.15 1.73
CA SER A 100 9.19 0.17 2.00
C SER A 100 9.91 0.93 3.12
N GLY A 101 10.72 0.24 3.92
CA GLY A 101 11.71 0.80 4.85
C GLY A 101 11.19 1.95 5.70
N ALA A 102 11.71 3.16 5.50
CA ALA A 102 11.37 4.36 6.26
C ALA A 102 10.19 5.17 5.67
N LEU A 103 9.59 4.73 4.56
CA LEU A 103 8.45 5.45 3.99
C LEU A 103 7.28 5.54 4.98
N PRO A 104 6.52 6.64 4.98
CA PRO A 104 5.21 6.68 5.62
C PRO A 104 4.34 5.55 5.09
N ARG A 105 3.70 4.79 5.98
CA ARG A 105 2.92 3.60 5.64
C ARG A 105 1.47 3.76 6.09
N LEU A 106 0.54 3.45 5.18
CA LEU A 106 -0.88 3.30 5.45
C LEU A 106 -1.25 1.85 5.17
N LEU A 107 -1.64 1.11 6.21
CA LEU A 107 -1.93 -0.31 6.11
C LEU A 107 -3.42 -0.55 6.37
N TYR A 108 -4.10 -1.11 5.38
CA TYR A 108 -5.51 -1.44 5.42
C TYR A 108 -5.71 -2.95 5.40
N VAL A 109 -6.47 -3.46 6.34
CA VAL A 109 -6.79 -4.88 6.44
C VAL A 109 -8.29 -5.05 6.32
N LYS A 110 -8.73 -5.68 5.22
CA LYS A 110 -10.15 -5.93 4.99
C LYS A 110 -10.66 -7.05 5.90
N ALA A 111 -11.85 -6.84 6.48
CA ALA A 111 -12.57 -7.79 7.30
C ALA A 111 -14.02 -7.92 6.79
N PRO A 112 -14.71 -9.07 7.04
CA PRO A 112 -14.17 -10.28 7.64
C PRO A 112 -13.22 -11.03 6.69
N ALA A 113 -12.35 -11.90 7.23
CA ALA A 113 -11.41 -12.69 6.45
C ALA A 113 -11.37 -14.15 6.97
N PRO A 114 -12.45 -14.94 6.76
CA PRO A 114 -12.55 -16.29 7.31
C PRO A 114 -11.56 -17.29 6.72
N GLY A 115 -11.09 -17.05 5.51
CA GLY A 115 -10.13 -17.90 4.79
C GLY A 115 -8.72 -17.30 4.70
N ARG A 116 -8.32 -16.45 5.64
CA ARG A 116 -7.00 -15.82 5.59
C ARG A 116 -5.87 -16.85 5.66
N ASP A 117 -4.93 -16.73 4.71
CA ASP A 117 -3.71 -17.53 4.69
C ASP A 117 -2.94 -17.29 6.01
N PRO A 118 -2.51 -18.36 6.72
CA PRO A 118 -1.74 -18.22 7.97
C PRO A 118 -0.48 -17.36 7.79
N ARG A 119 0.22 -17.47 6.66
CA ARG A 119 1.42 -16.67 6.36
C ARG A 119 1.10 -15.17 6.29
N LEU A 120 -0.09 -14.81 5.76
CA LEU A 120 -0.55 -13.42 5.80
C LEU A 120 -0.88 -13.00 7.23
N GLY A 121 -1.43 -13.90 8.05
CA GLY A 121 -1.66 -13.65 9.48
C GLY A 121 -0.38 -13.30 10.21
N ASP A 122 0.69 -14.08 9.99
CA ASP A 122 2.01 -13.85 10.57
C ASP A 122 2.63 -12.52 10.10
N LEU A 123 2.53 -12.23 8.79
CA LEU A 123 2.97 -10.96 8.23
C LEU A 123 2.25 -9.77 8.86
N LEU A 124 0.93 -9.83 9.00
CA LEU A 124 0.14 -8.77 9.63
C LEU A 124 0.48 -8.58 11.12
N ALA A 125 0.80 -9.66 11.83
CA ALA A 125 1.27 -9.59 13.22
C ALA A 125 2.62 -8.87 13.30
N ARG A 126 3.55 -9.20 12.40
CA ARG A 126 4.85 -8.50 12.27
C ARG A 126 4.68 -7.02 11.94
N MET A 127 3.81 -6.68 10.99
CA MET A 127 3.50 -5.29 10.63
C MET A 127 2.98 -4.47 11.81
N ARG A 128 2.09 -5.04 12.63
CA ARG A 128 1.57 -4.38 13.84
C ARG A 128 2.66 -4.12 14.87
N SER A 129 3.58 -5.06 15.04
CA SER A 129 4.72 -4.90 15.95
C SER A 129 5.66 -3.79 15.48
N ASP A 130 5.94 -3.71 14.18
CA ASP A 130 6.75 -2.65 13.57
C ASP A 130 6.13 -1.27 13.73
N VAL A 131 4.81 -1.16 13.53
CA VAL A 131 4.08 0.10 13.70
C VAL A 131 4.14 0.54 15.14
N LYS A 132 3.86 -0.33 16.11
CA LYS A 132 3.96 0.00 17.55
C LYS A 132 5.36 0.46 17.95
N ALA A 133 6.41 -0.19 17.45
CA ALA A 133 7.77 0.20 17.70
C ALA A 133 8.13 1.58 17.12
N ARG A 134 7.48 1.98 16.01
CA ARG A 134 7.64 3.30 15.40
C ARG A 134 6.77 4.36 16.02
N GLU A 135 5.56 4.03 16.47
CA GLU A 135 4.67 4.94 17.24
C GLU A 135 5.34 5.41 18.54
N LEU A 136 6.12 4.55 19.17
CA LEU A 136 6.94 4.92 20.32
C LEU A 136 8.06 5.93 19.98
N ARG A 137 8.46 6.01 18.70
CA ARG A 137 9.49 6.94 18.22
C ARG A 137 8.93 8.19 17.53
N MET A 138 7.70 8.13 17.03
CA MET A 138 7.05 9.23 16.30
C MET A 138 5.58 9.33 16.75
N ARG A 139 5.26 10.34 17.53
CA ARG A 139 3.87 10.64 17.86
C ARG A 139 3.11 10.95 16.57
N GLY A 140 2.24 10.06 16.10
CA GLY A 140 1.26 10.39 15.10
C GLY A 140 1.04 9.45 13.90
N VAL A 141 1.17 8.14 14.00
CA VAL A 141 0.69 7.22 12.96
C VAL A 141 -0.43 6.35 13.52
N GLN A 142 -1.65 6.54 13.02
CA GLN A 142 -2.81 5.72 13.39
C GLN A 142 -2.98 4.55 12.41
N LEU A 143 -3.13 3.33 12.95
CA LEU A 143 -3.63 2.17 12.24
C LEU A 143 -5.15 2.32 12.09
N HIS A 144 -5.64 2.55 10.87
CA HIS A 144 -7.06 2.48 10.59
C HIS A 144 -7.41 1.06 10.11
N ALA A 145 -8.12 0.31 10.96
CA ALA A 145 -8.87 -0.84 10.51
C ALA A 145 -10.09 -0.33 9.74
N PHE A 146 -10.18 -0.61 8.45
CA PHE A 146 -11.39 -0.35 7.67
C PHE A 146 -12.37 -1.49 7.94
N GLU A 147 -13.27 -1.31 8.88
CA GLU A 147 -14.49 -2.12 8.98
C GLU A 147 -15.42 -1.66 7.86
N GLY A 148 -15.39 -2.39 6.75
CA GLY A 148 -16.37 -2.21 5.69
C GLY A 148 -17.75 -2.61 6.22
N ASP A 149 -18.60 -1.64 6.49
CA ASP A 149 -19.98 -1.85 6.86
C ASP A 149 -20.74 -2.49 5.69
N ALA A 150 -21.03 -3.78 5.80
CA ALA A 150 -21.82 -4.53 4.85
C ALA A 150 -23.34 -4.23 5.08
N ARG A 151 -23.70 -2.96 5.09
CA ARG A 151 -25.08 -2.51 5.12
C ARG A 151 -25.32 -1.33 4.19
N ALA A 152 -25.24 -1.60 2.88
CA ALA A 152 -26.06 -0.87 1.93
C ALA A 152 -27.23 -1.80 1.58
N GLY A 153 -28.21 -1.79 2.44
CA GLY A 153 -29.48 -2.49 2.25
C GLY A 153 -30.17 -1.97 1.00
N CYS A 154 -30.55 -2.89 0.17
CA CYS A 154 -31.55 -2.75 -0.86
C CYS A 154 -32.86 -2.30 -0.20
N GLY A 155 -33.14 -1.02 -0.18
CA GLY A 155 -34.45 -0.45 0.10
C GLY A 155 -35.24 -0.46 -1.20
N ALA A 156 -36.02 -1.51 -1.41
CA ALA A 156 -37.08 -1.51 -2.40
C ALA A 156 -38.20 -0.63 -1.85
N ASP A 157 -38.31 0.59 -2.32
CA ASP A 157 -39.49 1.41 -2.10
C ASP A 157 -40.61 0.94 -3.01
N ASP A 158 -41.55 0.29 -2.37
CA ASP A 158 -42.88 0.00 -2.83
C ASP A 158 -43.63 1.33 -3.01
N VAL A 159 -43.82 1.78 -4.22
CA VAL A 159 -44.75 2.88 -4.52
C VAL A 159 -46.02 2.27 -5.09
N ARG A 160 -46.98 2.02 -4.21
CA ARG A 160 -48.39 1.98 -4.57
C ARG A 160 -48.93 3.40 -4.51
N ASN A 161 -49.35 3.93 -5.62
CA ASN A 161 -50.65 4.50 -5.91
C ASN A 161 -50.59 5.37 -7.17
#